data_da67f6f7c544153e446ea433ac52b310
#
_entry.id   da67f6f7c544153e446ea433ac52b310
#
_cell.length_a   1.000
_cell.length_b   1.000
_cell.length_c   1.000
_cell.angle_alpha   90.00
_cell.angle_beta   90.00
_cell.angle_gamma   90.00
#
_symmetry.space_group_name_H-M   'P 1'
#
loop_
_entity.id
_entity.type
_entity.pdbx_description
1 polymer ?
#
loop_
_entity_poly.entity_id
_entity_poly.type
_entity_poly.pdbx_seq_one_letter_code
_entity_poly.pdbx_strand_id
1 'polypeptide(L)'
;MNRTISFITKMMFAAVTVIMAACSSDDNATQALTVQVKVSMPEGFKSDILYTGHTVTMGKYTAITNEKGIATFEGVIPDLYDISTSCEITAEEYEEMTGNDPQNENYVISGSLLKYTVGSSTTIELQTSISAKQSIVISKVYYAGT
;
A
#
# COMPACT_ATOMS: atom_id res chain seq x y z
N MET A 1 -4.77 -0.17 26.48
CA MET A 1 -4.22 0.19 25.57
C MET A 1 -2.88 -0.18 25.40
N ASN A 2 -2.11 0.10 26.14
CA ASN A 2 -0.81 -0.21 25.92
C ASN A 2 -0.58 -1.62 25.75
N ARG A 3 -1.31 -2.44 26.27
CA ARG A 3 -1.08 -3.78 26.10
C ARG A 3 -1.13 -4.16 24.69
N THR A 4 -1.85 -3.60 23.95
CA THR A 4 -1.98 -3.99 22.61
C THR A 4 -0.73 -3.79 21.92
N ILE A 5 -0.10 -2.79 22.16
CA ILE A 5 1.10 -2.55 21.51
C ILE A 5 2.08 -3.58 21.74
N SER A 6 2.08 -4.11 22.84
CA SER A 6 3.11 -5.04 23.05
C SER A 6 2.93 -6.25 22.26
N PHE A 7 1.82 -6.65 21.93
CA PHE A 7 1.73 -7.78 21.17
C PHE A 7 2.28 -7.61 19.87
N ILE A 8 2.07 -6.59 19.23
CA ILE A 8 2.59 -6.38 17.95
C ILE A 8 4.00 -6.56 17.91
N THR A 9 4.60 -6.11 18.83
CA THR A 9 5.97 -6.20 18.80
C THR A 9 6.39 -7.58 18.77
N LYS A 10 5.87 -8.42 19.46
CA LYS A 10 6.34 -9.70 19.37
C LYS A 10 6.23 -10.29 18.12
N MET A 11 5.28 -10.15 17.48
CA MET A 11 5.22 -10.79 16.28
C MET A 11 6.24 -10.47 15.39
N MET A 12 6.63 -9.35 15.28
CA MET A 12 7.54 -9.09 14.31
C MET A 12 8.75 -9.76 14.53
N PHE A 13 9.24 -9.87 15.66
CA PHE A 13 10.51 -10.41 15.73
C PHE A 13 10.46 -11.86 15.50
N ALA A 14 9.39 -12.39 15.67
CA ALA A 14 9.37 -13.79 15.45
C ALA A 14 9.65 -14.08 14.03
N ALA A 15 9.08 -13.38 13.24
CA ALA A 15 9.24 -13.66 11.85
C ALA A 15 10.64 -13.57 11.47
N VAL A 16 11.24 -12.66 11.89
CA VAL A 16 12.56 -12.50 11.50
C VAL A 16 13.39 -13.64 11.79
N THR A 17 13.32 -14.16 12.88
CA THR A 17 14.19 -15.18 13.18
C THR A 17 14.12 -16.28 12.27
N VAL A 18 13.04 -16.67 11.96
CA VAL A 18 12.98 -17.76 11.09
C VAL A 18 13.71 -17.63 9.89
N ILE A 19 13.60 -16.64 9.27
CA ILE A 19 14.27 -16.49 8.07
C ILE A 19 15.68 -16.73 8.03
N MET A 20 16.36 -16.32 8.88
CA MET A 20 17.68 -16.48 8.73
C MET A 20 18.08 -17.85 8.68
N ALA A 21 17.53 -18.59 9.42
CA ALA A 21 17.98 -19.94 9.42
C ALA A 21 17.90 -20.50 8.06
N ALA A 22 16.88 -20.30 7.49
CA ALA A 22 16.73 -20.86 6.20
C ALA A 22 17.76 -20.42 5.28
N CYS A 23 18.06 -19.30 5.27
CA CYS A 23 18.96 -18.87 4.30
C CYS A 23 20.24 -19.46 4.40
N SER A 24 20.67 -19.64 5.48
CA SER A 24 22.01 -20.09 5.56
C SER A 24 22.26 -21.34 4.80
N SER A 25 21.36 -22.16 4.70
CA SER A 25 21.68 -23.38 4.06
C SER A 25 21.77 -23.31 2.59
N ASP A 26 21.20 -22.45 1.98
CA ASP A 26 21.26 -22.39 0.57
C ASP A 26 22.09 -21.36 0.04
N ASP A 27 23.29 -21.55 0.08
CA ASP A 27 24.17 -20.61 -0.44
C ASP A 27 23.98 -20.26 -1.85
N ASN A 28 23.59 -21.10 -2.64
CA ASN A 28 23.45 -20.75 -4.00
C ASN A 28 22.17 -20.18 -4.30
N ALA A 29 21.23 -20.23 -3.46
CA ALA A 29 19.93 -19.80 -3.78
C ALA A 29 19.81 -18.31 -3.84
N THR A 30 18.83 -17.84 -4.48
CA THR A 30 18.57 -16.44 -4.60
C THR A 30 18.27 -15.92 -3.23
N GLN A 31 18.80 -14.80 -2.89
CA GLN A 31 18.60 -14.24 -1.60
C GLN A 31 17.19 -13.74 -1.42
N ALA A 32 16.58 -14.04 -0.35
CA ALA A 32 15.23 -13.59 -0.07
C ALA A 32 15.29 -12.27 0.65
N LEU A 33 14.63 -11.29 0.16
CA LEU A 33 14.69 -9.95 0.71
C LEU A 33 13.45 -9.59 1.49
N THR A 34 13.57 -8.63 2.39
CA THR A 34 12.42 -8.07 3.08
C THR A 34 12.29 -6.65 2.57
N VAL A 35 11.16 -6.35 1.96
CA VAL A 35 10.94 -5.03 1.38
C VAL A 35 9.74 -4.40 2.03
N GLN A 36 9.88 -3.14 2.44
CA GLN A 36 8.78 -2.43 3.01
C GLN A 36 8.37 -1.33 2.06
N VAL A 37 7.08 -1.11 1.88
CA VAL A 37 6.59 -0.04 1.05
C VAL A 37 5.82 0.89 1.96
N LYS A 38 6.33 2.10 2.13
CA LYS A 38 5.68 3.07 2.97
C LYS A 38 4.83 3.94 2.09
N VAL A 39 3.53 3.93 2.28
CA VAL A 39 2.60 4.64 1.42
C VAL A 39 2.21 5.94 2.07
N SER A 40 2.35 7.05 1.34
CA SER A 40 2.01 8.35 1.86
C SER A 40 0.64 8.77 1.37
N MET A 41 -0.12 9.44 2.21
CA MET A 41 -1.44 9.92 1.79
C MET A 41 -1.29 11.09 0.84
N PRO A 42 -2.29 11.37 0.04
CA PRO A 42 -2.21 12.48 -0.90
C PRO A 42 -2.11 13.81 -0.16
N GLU A 43 -1.64 14.81 -0.85
CA GLU A 43 -1.54 16.12 -0.28
C GLU A 43 -2.90 16.60 0.12
N GLY A 44 -3.00 17.37 1.16
CA GLY A 44 -4.28 17.90 1.58
C GLY A 44 -4.96 17.07 2.64
N PHE A 45 -4.47 15.90 2.92
CA PHE A 45 -5.08 15.09 3.94
C PHE A 45 -4.45 15.44 5.29
N LYS A 46 -5.22 15.27 6.37
CA LYS A 46 -4.71 15.64 7.68
C LYS A 46 -3.51 14.78 8.03
N SER A 47 -2.56 15.35 8.66
CA SER A 47 -1.30 14.68 8.89
C SER A 47 -1.38 13.44 9.77
N ASP A 48 -2.41 13.32 10.57
CA ASP A 48 -2.52 12.16 11.42
C ASP A 48 -3.27 11.02 10.72
N ILE A 49 -3.69 11.20 9.47
CA ILE A 49 -4.39 10.16 8.73
C ILE A 49 -3.33 9.38 7.96
N LEU A 50 -3.25 8.11 8.21
CA LEU A 50 -2.27 7.28 7.52
C LEU A 50 -2.96 6.24 6.65
N TYR A 51 -2.25 5.73 5.66
CA TYR A 51 -2.80 4.80 4.68
C TYR A 51 -2.79 3.41 5.31
N THR A 52 -3.75 3.10 6.11
CA THR A 52 -3.76 1.88 6.91
C THR A 52 -4.79 0.87 6.42
N GLY A 53 -4.42 -0.38 6.41
CA GLY A 53 -5.38 -1.43 6.07
C GLY A 53 -5.66 -1.62 4.60
N HIS A 54 -4.79 -1.15 3.73
CA HIS A 54 -5.02 -1.27 2.30
C HIS A 54 -3.97 -2.14 1.64
N THR A 55 -4.35 -2.80 0.59
CA THR A 55 -3.45 -3.72 -0.09
C THR A 55 -2.47 -3.02 -1.00
N VAL A 56 -1.22 -3.41 -0.93
CA VAL A 56 -0.19 -2.93 -1.83
C VAL A 56 0.27 -4.16 -2.61
N THR A 57 0.40 -4.01 -3.91
CA THR A 57 0.84 -5.10 -4.77
C THR A 57 2.23 -4.79 -5.31
N MET A 58 3.11 -5.75 -5.28
CA MET A 58 4.45 -5.60 -5.82
C MET A 58 4.71 -6.84 -6.65
N GLY A 59 4.45 -6.76 -7.95
CA GLY A 59 4.53 -7.92 -8.82
C GLY A 59 3.51 -8.97 -8.39
N LYS A 60 3.97 -10.15 -8.05
CA LYS A 60 3.07 -11.17 -7.61
C LYS A 60 2.84 -11.16 -6.11
N TYR A 61 3.54 -10.28 -5.40
CA TYR A 61 3.42 -10.24 -3.95
C TYR A 61 2.35 -9.23 -3.54
N THR A 62 1.64 -9.50 -2.45
CA THR A 62 0.68 -8.53 -1.92
C THR A 62 0.86 -8.45 -0.42
N ALA A 63 0.59 -7.31 0.15
CA ALA A 63 0.67 -7.12 1.59
C ALA A 63 -0.26 -5.97 1.96
N ILE A 64 -0.65 -5.91 3.21
CA ILE A 64 -1.58 -4.89 3.66
C ILE A 64 -0.86 -3.91 4.56
N THR A 65 -1.12 -2.63 4.39
CA THR A 65 -0.42 -1.61 5.17
C THR A 65 -0.85 -1.68 6.64
N ASN A 66 0.10 -1.42 7.51
CA ASN A 66 -0.15 -1.47 8.94
C ASN A 66 -0.56 -0.09 9.43
N GLU A 67 -0.58 0.12 10.74
CA GLU A 67 -0.99 1.37 11.28
C GLU A 67 -0.12 2.51 10.89
N LYS A 68 1.07 2.27 10.45
CA LYS A 68 1.96 3.33 10.04
C LYS A 68 1.95 3.53 8.53
N GLY A 69 1.09 2.82 7.84
CA GLY A 69 1.04 2.95 6.39
C GLY A 69 2.13 2.16 5.67
N ILE A 70 2.65 1.14 6.31
CA ILE A 70 3.74 0.37 5.73
C ILE A 70 3.29 -1.05 5.43
N ALA A 71 3.54 -1.50 4.21
CA ALA A 71 3.26 -2.87 3.81
C ALA A 71 4.60 -3.59 3.76
N THR A 72 4.71 -4.74 4.39
CA THR A 72 5.95 -5.48 4.46
C THR A 72 5.86 -6.76 3.64
N PHE A 73 6.84 -6.95 2.75
CA PHE A 73 6.88 -8.11 1.90
C PHE A 73 8.12 -8.92 2.27
N GLU A 74 7.93 -10.20 2.55
CA GLU A 74 9.07 -11.03 2.90
C GLU A 74 9.30 -12.09 1.86
N GLY A 75 10.48 -12.55 1.75
CA GLY A 75 10.80 -13.58 0.77
C GLY A 75 10.81 -13.05 -0.66
N VAL A 76 11.14 -11.79 -0.83
CA VAL A 76 11.10 -11.19 -2.14
C VAL A 76 12.38 -11.49 -2.91
N ILE A 77 12.23 -11.88 -4.14
CA ILE A 77 13.38 -12.17 -4.98
C ILE A 77 13.81 -10.93 -5.72
N PRO A 78 15.09 -10.65 -5.82
CA PRO A 78 15.54 -9.44 -6.52
C PRO A 78 15.04 -9.43 -7.96
N ASP A 79 14.45 -8.34 -8.37
CA ASP A 79 13.91 -8.22 -9.73
C ASP A 79 13.35 -6.82 -9.89
N LEU A 80 12.74 -6.57 -11.04
CA LEU A 80 12.05 -5.32 -11.30
C LEU A 80 10.60 -5.58 -11.00
N TYR A 81 9.96 -4.68 -10.29
CA TYR A 81 8.58 -4.85 -9.93
C TYR A 81 7.76 -3.61 -10.16
N ASP A 82 6.51 -3.82 -10.52
CA ASP A 82 5.55 -2.72 -10.59
C ASP A 82 4.89 -2.74 -9.23
N ILE A 83 4.89 -1.61 -8.54
CA ILE A 83 4.33 -1.50 -7.22
C ILE A 83 3.15 -0.57 -7.29
N SER A 84 2.02 -0.97 -6.75
CA SER A 84 0.84 -0.13 -6.84
C SER A 84 -0.11 -0.36 -5.69
N THR A 85 -0.98 0.61 -5.48
CA THR A 85 -2.01 0.48 -4.49
C THR A 85 -3.15 1.39 -4.88
N SER A 86 -4.36 1.07 -4.46
CA SER A 86 -5.48 1.97 -4.67
C SER A 86 -6.59 1.62 -3.69
N CYS A 87 -7.37 2.58 -3.31
CA CYS A 87 -8.53 2.33 -2.48
C CYS A 87 -9.56 3.40 -2.77
N GLU A 88 -10.81 3.11 -2.45
CA GLU A 88 -11.87 4.06 -2.67
C GLU A 88 -12.31 4.60 -1.34
N ILE A 89 -12.70 5.87 -1.30
CA ILE A 89 -13.26 6.44 -0.09
C ILE A 89 -14.52 7.19 -0.49
N THR A 90 -15.43 7.33 0.44
CA THR A 90 -16.69 8.01 0.18
C THR A 90 -16.53 9.50 0.42
N ALA A 91 -17.55 10.25 0.05
CA ALA A 91 -17.53 11.68 0.26
C ALA A 91 -17.40 11.98 1.75
N GLU A 92 -18.06 11.23 2.59
CA GLU A 92 -17.95 11.45 3.99
C GLU A 92 -16.55 11.22 4.50
N GLU A 93 -15.95 10.16 4.06
CA GLU A 93 -14.59 9.87 4.47
C GLU A 93 -13.66 10.98 3.98
N TYR A 94 -13.90 11.46 2.76
CA TYR A 94 -13.06 12.50 2.22
C TYR A 94 -13.14 13.74 3.10
N GLU A 95 -14.33 14.12 3.50
CA GLU A 95 -14.49 15.30 4.29
C GLU A 95 -13.84 15.09 5.67
N GLU A 96 -13.99 13.93 6.21
CA GLU A 96 -13.39 13.65 7.48
C GLU A 96 -11.88 13.66 7.44
N MET A 97 -11.32 13.13 6.40
CA MET A 97 -9.87 13.03 6.29
C MET A 97 -9.18 14.30 5.83
N THR A 98 -9.89 15.17 5.14
CA THR A 98 -9.27 16.39 4.64
C THR A 98 -9.79 17.66 5.29
N GLY A 99 -11.01 17.62 5.79
CA GLY A 99 -11.62 18.82 6.31
C GLY A 99 -12.25 19.67 5.23
N ASN A 100 -12.27 19.17 3.99
CA ASN A 100 -12.83 19.95 2.89
C ASN A 100 -14.14 19.37 2.43
N ASP A 101 -14.98 20.20 1.83
CA ASP A 101 -16.26 19.75 1.34
C ASP A 101 -16.06 18.87 0.13
N PRO A 102 -16.69 17.72 0.05
CA PRO A 102 -16.51 16.85 -1.08
C PRO A 102 -17.29 17.37 -2.29
N GLN A 103 -16.71 17.20 -3.45
CA GLN A 103 -17.35 17.61 -4.68
C GLN A 103 -17.82 16.38 -5.47
N ASN A 104 -17.56 15.21 -5.00
CA ASN A 104 -17.95 13.99 -5.69
C ASN A 104 -18.42 12.97 -4.68
N GLU A 105 -19.14 11.97 -5.12
CA GLU A 105 -19.62 10.97 -4.22
C GLU A 105 -18.57 10.01 -3.75
N ASN A 106 -17.64 9.72 -4.59
CA ASN A 106 -16.57 8.80 -4.24
C ASN A 106 -15.26 9.24 -4.84
N TYR A 107 -14.19 8.87 -4.20
CA TYR A 107 -12.86 9.24 -4.66
C TYR A 107 -11.96 8.01 -4.65
N VAL A 108 -10.91 8.05 -5.42
CA VAL A 108 -9.94 6.96 -5.46
C VAL A 108 -8.58 7.52 -5.06
N ILE A 109 -7.92 6.88 -4.12
CA ILE A 109 -6.57 7.22 -3.74
C ILE A 109 -5.71 6.14 -4.36
N SER A 110 -4.71 6.50 -5.14
CA SER A 110 -3.87 5.49 -5.78
C SER A 110 -2.46 5.98 -5.97
N GLY A 111 -1.55 5.05 -6.14
CA GLY A 111 -0.16 5.37 -6.39
C GLY A 111 0.51 4.20 -7.06
N SER A 112 1.57 4.46 -7.81
CA SER A 112 2.28 3.37 -8.45
C SER A 112 3.72 3.75 -8.77
N LEU A 113 4.59 2.76 -8.83
CA LEU A 113 5.95 2.92 -9.25
C LEU A 113 6.18 1.78 -10.24
N LEU A 114 6.56 2.11 -11.46
CA LEU A 114 6.73 1.08 -12.46
C LEU A 114 8.17 0.67 -12.61
N LYS A 115 8.35 -0.64 -12.80
CA LYS A 115 9.68 -1.17 -13.00
C LYS A 115 10.71 -0.71 -11.99
N TYR A 116 10.33 -0.79 -10.72
CA TYR A 116 11.24 -0.41 -9.67
C TYR A 116 12.22 -1.56 -9.41
N THR A 117 13.48 -1.26 -9.35
CA THR A 117 14.49 -2.28 -9.15
C THR A 117 14.64 -2.61 -7.68
N VAL A 118 14.41 -3.84 -7.32
CA VAL A 118 14.57 -4.28 -5.94
C VAL A 118 15.76 -5.21 -5.90
N GLY A 119 16.87 -4.75 -5.34
CA GLY A 119 18.07 -5.55 -5.29
C GLY A 119 18.53 -5.84 -3.88
N SER A 120 17.93 -5.24 -2.89
CA SER A 120 18.32 -5.50 -1.52
C SER A 120 17.16 -5.18 -0.63
N SER A 121 17.21 -5.59 0.61
CA SER A 121 16.15 -5.30 1.56
C SER A 121 16.15 -3.80 1.78
N THR A 122 14.98 -3.18 1.70
CA THR A 122 14.93 -1.75 1.72
C THR A 122 13.51 -1.25 2.00
N THR A 123 13.37 0.04 2.19
CA THR A 123 12.06 0.67 2.35
C THR A 123 11.84 1.57 1.14
N ILE A 124 10.74 1.38 0.46
CA ILE A 124 10.41 2.14 -0.72
C ILE A 124 9.28 3.10 -0.39
N GLU A 125 9.40 4.35 -0.83
CA GLU A 125 8.36 5.33 -0.57
C GLU A 125 7.38 5.34 -1.75
N LEU A 126 6.11 5.20 -1.51
CA LEU A 126 5.11 5.23 -2.56
C LEU A 126 4.15 6.37 -2.29
N GLN A 127 4.17 7.34 -3.16
CA GLN A 127 3.33 8.52 -3.01
C GLN A 127 1.99 8.26 -3.68
N THR A 128 0.91 8.70 -3.08
CA THR A 128 -0.40 8.52 -3.68
C THR A 128 -0.99 9.87 -4.07
N SER A 129 -2.03 9.81 -4.89
CA SER A 129 -2.77 11.01 -5.25
C SER A 129 -4.24 10.63 -5.21
N ILE A 130 -5.10 11.63 -5.24
CA ILE A 130 -6.52 11.37 -5.14
C ILE A 130 -7.22 11.89 -6.38
N SER A 131 -8.25 11.19 -6.82
CA SER A 131 -9.03 11.65 -7.95
C SER A 131 -10.48 11.26 -7.72
N ALA A 132 -11.39 11.90 -8.42
CA ALA A 132 -12.79 11.59 -8.28
C ALA A 132 -13.06 10.29 -9.01
N LYS A 133 -13.91 9.46 -8.48
CA LYS A 133 -14.23 8.24 -9.15
C LYS A 133 -15.27 8.57 -10.20
N GLN A 134 -14.99 8.24 -11.45
CA GLN A 134 -15.88 8.59 -12.51
C GLN A 134 -16.96 7.57 -12.75
N SER A 135 -18.10 8.03 -13.14
CA SER A 135 -19.20 7.14 -13.42
C SER A 135 -19.34 7.04 -14.91
N ILE A 136 -18.98 5.99 -15.49
CA ILE A 136 -19.05 5.85 -16.88
C ILE A 136 -20.37 5.52 -17.40
N VAL A 137 -21.22 4.98 -16.66
CA VAL A 137 -22.46 4.62 -17.14
C VAL A 137 -23.17 5.69 -17.85
N ILE A 138 -23.12 6.83 -17.38
CA ILE A 138 -23.74 7.85 -18.04
C ILE A 138 -23.53 8.00 -19.44
N SER A 139 -22.43 7.93 -19.83
CA SER A 139 -22.16 8.19 -21.18
C SER A 139 -22.89 7.38 -22.10
N LYS A 140 -23.03 6.18 -21.96
CA LYS A 140 -23.62 5.47 -22.96
C LYS A 140 -25.01 5.56 -22.96
N VAL A 141 -25.56 5.81 -21.94
CA VAL A 141 -26.87 5.89 -21.98
C VAL A 141 -27.44 6.75 -22.99
N TYR A 142 -27.04 7.86 -23.01
CA TYR A 142 -27.69 8.66 -23.81
C TYR A 142 -27.55 8.58 -25.13
N TYR A 143 -26.59 8.19 -25.50
CA TYR A 143 -26.34 8.26 -26.76
C TYR A 143 -27.15 7.30 -27.40
N ALA A 144 -27.66 6.47 -26.69
CA ALA A 144 -28.32 5.42 -27.32
C ALA A 144 -29.54 6.01 -27.91
N GLY A 145 -30.06 6.95 -27.34
CA GLY A 145 -31.26 7.39 -27.87
C GLY A 145 -31.13 7.89 -29.22
N THR A 146 -30.04 8.12 -29.63
CA THR A 146 -29.99 8.59 -30.97
C THR A 146 -30.16 7.56 -31.89
#